data_780802a83d08a9f7042b0b604166621b
#
_entry.id   780802a83d08a9f7042b0b604166621b
#
_cell.length_a   1.000
_cell.length_b   1.000
_cell.length_c   1.000
_cell.angle_alpha   90.00
_cell.angle_beta   90.00
_cell.angle_gamma   90.00
#
_symmetry.space_group_name_H-M   'P 1'
#
loop_
_entity.id
_entity.type
_entity.pdbx_description
1 polymer ?
#
loop_
_entity_poly.entity_id
_entity_poly.type
_entity_poly.pdbx_seq_one_letter_code
_entity_poly.pdbx_strand_id
1 'polypeptide(L)'
;MDLLEVKSRIAEALVESIFRRARYDVTPFRTSASPLRLGREDFSPDFRVSQPNPDGGDRDFLVEVKYRPSVEQFISVENQRGDRSIFMLARRQWPSLYFVLVTERPDPGRSCFQAVVFETLRSGEPFRTVDLTEVKEFSLFPHNIEDHEELVRRIFELLIA
;
A
#
# COMPACT_ATOMS: atom_id res chain seq x y z
N MET A 1 -0.15 -21.24 -9.64
CA MET A 1 -0.43 -19.85 -9.20
C MET A 1 -1.87 -19.78 -8.75
N ASP A 2 -2.11 -19.40 -7.52
CA ASP A 2 -3.46 -19.29 -7.02
C ASP A 2 -4.07 -17.91 -7.31
N LEU A 3 -5.37 -17.80 -7.13
CA LEU A 3 -6.13 -16.59 -7.43
C LEU A 3 -5.67 -15.40 -6.58
N LEU A 4 -5.34 -15.66 -5.31
CA LEU A 4 -4.87 -14.61 -4.40
C LEU A 4 -3.55 -14.01 -4.89
N GLU A 5 -2.64 -14.85 -5.35
CA GLU A 5 -1.37 -14.40 -5.90
C GLU A 5 -1.58 -13.55 -7.16
N VAL A 6 -2.47 -13.98 -8.06
CA VAL A 6 -2.81 -13.21 -9.27
C VAL A 6 -3.37 -11.84 -8.91
N LYS A 7 -4.32 -11.79 -7.96
CA LYS A 7 -4.90 -10.52 -7.50
C LYS A 7 -3.85 -9.61 -6.86
N SER A 8 -2.91 -10.19 -6.12
CA SER A 8 -1.83 -9.42 -5.49
C SER A 8 -0.92 -8.78 -6.55
N ARG A 9 -0.57 -9.50 -7.60
CA ARG A 9 0.24 -8.96 -8.69
C ARG A 9 -0.48 -7.88 -9.47
N ILE A 10 -1.77 -8.05 -9.70
CA ILE A 10 -2.60 -7.03 -10.37
C ILE A 10 -2.68 -5.77 -9.49
N ALA A 11 -2.87 -5.95 -8.19
CA ALA A 11 -2.90 -4.83 -7.25
C ALA A 11 -1.60 -4.03 -7.29
N GLU A 12 -0.44 -4.70 -7.29
CA GLU A 12 0.86 -4.03 -7.44
C GLU A 12 0.94 -3.22 -8.72
N ALA A 13 0.53 -3.84 -9.85
CA ALA A 13 0.57 -3.16 -11.15
C ALA A 13 -0.34 -1.92 -11.19
N LEU A 14 -1.51 -1.99 -10.55
CA LEU A 14 -2.43 -0.86 -10.50
C LEU A 14 -1.89 0.27 -9.61
N VAL A 15 -1.31 -0.04 -8.48
CA VAL A 15 -0.70 0.98 -7.61
C VAL A 15 0.50 1.63 -8.31
N GLU A 16 1.33 0.84 -8.98
CA GLU A 16 2.42 1.38 -9.81
C GLU A 16 1.88 2.35 -10.86
N SER A 17 0.81 1.96 -11.55
CA SER A 17 0.15 2.80 -12.55
C SER A 17 -0.37 4.12 -11.96
N ILE A 18 -0.95 4.07 -10.75
CA ILE A 18 -1.40 5.27 -10.06
C ILE A 18 -0.23 6.26 -9.87
N PHE A 19 0.90 5.78 -9.36
CA PHE A 19 2.06 6.64 -9.13
C PHE A 19 2.68 7.14 -10.43
N ARG A 20 2.79 6.29 -11.45
CA ARG A 20 3.31 6.73 -12.75
C ARG A 20 2.43 7.80 -13.38
N ARG A 21 1.12 7.64 -13.30
CA ARG A 21 0.17 8.64 -13.82
C ARG A 21 0.27 9.96 -13.06
N ALA A 22 0.66 9.92 -11.80
CA ALA A 22 0.92 11.10 -10.97
C ALA A 22 2.33 11.67 -11.19
N ARG A 23 3.05 11.18 -12.20
CA ARG A 23 4.40 11.63 -12.60
C ARG A 23 5.50 11.27 -11.62
N TYR A 24 5.30 10.21 -10.85
CA TYR A 24 6.39 9.62 -10.07
C TYR A 24 7.24 8.71 -10.95
N ASP A 25 8.53 8.73 -10.72
CA ASP A 25 9.41 7.67 -11.20
C ASP A 25 9.22 6.47 -10.27
N VAL A 26 8.93 5.31 -10.85
CA VAL A 26 8.70 4.08 -10.10
C VAL A 26 9.77 3.07 -10.48
N THR A 27 10.51 2.58 -9.48
CA THR A 27 11.54 1.58 -9.69
C THR A 27 11.34 0.42 -8.71
N PRO A 28 11.63 -0.82 -9.11
CA PRO A 28 11.61 -1.93 -8.16
C PRO A 28 12.54 -1.65 -7.00
N PHE A 29 12.09 -1.99 -5.79
CA PHE A 29 12.97 -1.86 -4.63
C PHE A 29 14.04 -2.93 -4.68
N ARG A 30 15.30 -2.50 -4.57
CA ARG A 30 16.45 -3.39 -4.51
C ARG A 30 17.35 -2.96 -3.37
N THR A 31 17.77 -3.93 -2.58
CA THR A 31 18.70 -3.69 -1.50
C THR A 31 19.75 -4.79 -1.49
N SER A 32 20.97 -4.43 -1.07
CA SER A 32 22.03 -5.39 -0.80
C SER A 32 21.85 -6.06 0.56
N ALA A 33 20.99 -5.51 1.41
CA ALA A 33 20.69 -6.10 2.70
C ALA A 33 19.73 -7.28 2.55
N SER A 34 19.78 -8.21 3.49
CA SER A 34 18.83 -9.31 3.54
C SER A 34 17.41 -8.79 3.79
N PRO A 35 16.39 -9.41 3.17
CA PRO A 35 15.01 -9.06 3.47
C PRO A 35 14.70 -9.24 4.95
N LEU A 36 13.76 -8.46 5.45
CA LEU A 36 13.26 -8.63 6.81
C LEU A 36 12.47 -9.93 6.91
N ARG A 37 12.85 -10.80 7.82
CA ARG A 37 12.12 -12.02 8.08
C ARG A 37 10.94 -11.76 9.01
N LEU A 38 9.74 -12.08 8.51
CA LEU A 38 8.51 -11.99 9.27
C LEU A 38 7.88 -13.39 9.32
N GLY A 39 8.20 -14.12 10.38
CA GLY A 39 7.78 -15.52 10.48
C GLY A 39 8.49 -16.39 9.44
N ARG A 40 7.71 -16.99 8.52
CA ARG A 40 8.23 -17.84 7.46
C ARG A 40 8.48 -17.10 6.15
N GLU A 41 8.06 -15.84 6.07
CA GLU A 41 8.16 -15.05 4.85
C GLU A 41 9.24 -14.00 4.98
N ASP A 42 9.98 -13.80 3.88
CA ASP A 42 10.87 -12.68 3.74
C ASP A 42 10.06 -11.47 3.27
N PHE A 43 10.35 -10.30 3.84
CA PHE A 43 9.66 -9.07 3.49
C PHE A 43 10.65 -8.04 2.94
N SER A 44 10.29 -7.43 1.82
CA SER A 44 10.92 -6.22 1.32
C SER A 44 9.87 -5.39 0.58
N PRO A 45 10.01 -4.06 0.56
CA PRO A 45 9.09 -3.21 -0.20
C PRO A 45 9.00 -3.62 -1.67
N ASP A 46 7.85 -3.36 -2.30
CA ASP A 46 7.63 -3.68 -3.70
C ASP A 46 8.40 -2.73 -4.62
N PHE A 47 8.30 -1.41 -4.35
CA PHE A 47 8.96 -0.43 -5.20
C PHE A 47 9.20 0.90 -4.47
N ARG A 48 10.02 1.70 -5.13
CA ARG A 48 10.33 3.07 -4.72
C ARG A 48 9.67 4.03 -5.68
N VAL A 49 9.05 5.07 -5.13
CA VAL A 49 8.45 6.15 -5.91
C VAL A 49 9.13 7.46 -5.56
N SER A 50 9.47 8.24 -6.57
CA SER A 50 10.12 9.53 -6.35
C SER A 50 9.71 10.54 -7.40
N GLN A 51 9.62 11.81 -6.98
CA GLN A 51 9.41 12.92 -7.90
C GLN A 51 10.05 14.19 -7.32
N PRO A 52 10.49 15.13 -8.20
CA PRO A 52 10.96 16.42 -7.73
C PRO A 52 9.85 17.18 -7.01
N ASN A 53 10.19 17.80 -5.89
CA ASN A 53 9.26 18.67 -5.17
C ASN A 53 9.56 20.13 -5.55
N PRO A 54 8.58 20.88 -6.09
CA PRO A 54 8.78 22.30 -6.46
C PRO A 54 9.24 23.19 -5.31
N ASP A 55 8.88 22.82 -4.07
CA ASP A 55 9.18 23.60 -2.88
C ASP A 55 10.53 23.23 -2.24
N GLY A 56 11.34 22.40 -2.92
CA GLY A 56 12.64 21.95 -2.48
C GLY A 56 12.63 20.52 -1.95
N GLY A 57 13.74 19.80 -2.22
CA GLY A 57 13.83 18.38 -1.89
C GLY A 57 12.98 17.50 -2.81
N ASP A 58 13.31 16.22 -2.85
CA ASP A 58 12.55 15.25 -3.64
C ASP A 58 11.55 14.52 -2.73
N ARG A 59 10.38 14.22 -3.30
CA ARG A 59 9.46 13.27 -2.68
C ARG A 59 9.96 11.87 -2.99
N ASP A 60 10.22 11.08 -1.95
CA ASP A 60 10.86 9.79 -2.09
C ASP A 60 10.28 8.84 -1.04
N PHE A 61 9.56 7.84 -1.51
CA PHE A 61 8.85 6.91 -0.63
C PHE A 61 9.07 5.47 -1.08
N LEU A 62 9.03 4.56 -0.13
CA LEU A 62 8.95 3.14 -0.41
C LEU A 62 7.50 2.69 -0.26
N VAL A 63 7.07 1.78 -1.12
CA VAL A 63 5.68 1.32 -1.14
C VAL A 63 5.65 -0.21 -1.12
N GLU A 64 4.85 -0.74 -0.21
CA GLU A 64 4.47 -2.14 -0.20
C GLU A 64 2.97 -2.24 -0.45
N VAL A 65 2.60 -3.02 -1.45
CA VAL A 65 1.21 -3.22 -1.83
C VAL A 65 0.72 -4.56 -1.31
N LYS A 66 -0.44 -4.55 -0.68
CA LYS A 66 -1.08 -5.79 -0.22
C LYS A 66 -2.53 -5.83 -0.66
N TYR A 67 -2.90 -6.88 -1.36
CA TYR A 67 -4.28 -7.16 -1.66
C TYR A 67 -4.92 -7.92 -0.49
N ARG A 68 -6.09 -7.46 -0.06
CA ARG A 68 -6.86 -8.15 0.98
C ARG A 68 -8.36 -8.08 0.62
N PRO A 69 -9.08 -9.21 0.72
CA PRO A 69 -10.53 -9.20 0.49
C PRO A 69 -11.27 -8.33 1.51
N SER A 70 -10.77 -8.27 2.74
CA SER A 70 -11.30 -7.40 3.80
C SER A 70 -10.16 -6.64 4.45
N VAL A 71 -10.11 -5.33 4.19
CA VAL A 71 -9.13 -4.45 4.82
C VAL A 71 -9.36 -4.38 6.33
N GLU A 72 -10.61 -4.28 6.76
CA GLU A 72 -10.96 -4.21 8.18
C GLU A 72 -10.45 -5.43 8.95
N GLN A 73 -10.66 -6.63 8.41
CA GLN A 73 -10.19 -7.86 9.05
C GLN A 73 -8.67 -7.91 9.14
N PHE A 74 -7.99 -7.51 8.07
CA PHE A 74 -6.53 -7.47 8.06
C PHE A 74 -5.99 -6.50 9.11
N ILE A 75 -6.53 -5.31 9.19
CA ILE A 75 -6.13 -4.30 10.17
C ILE A 75 -6.42 -4.80 11.60
N SER A 76 -7.56 -5.44 11.82
CA SER A 76 -7.92 -6.01 13.13
C SER A 76 -6.89 -7.04 13.60
N VAL A 77 -6.46 -7.94 12.71
CA VAL A 77 -5.44 -8.94 13.03
C VAL A 77 -4.10 -8.27 13.38
N GLU A 78 -3.70 -7.26 12.60
CA GLU A 78 -2.45 -6.54 12.86
C GLU A 78 -2.52 -5.76 14.17
N ASN A 79 -3.67 -5.21 14.52
CA ASN A 79 -3.87 -4.55 15.81
C ASN A 79 -3.71 -5.52 16.98
N GLN A 80 -4.14 -6.77 16.83
CA GLN A 80 -3.97 -7.80 17.86
C GLN A 80 -2.50 -8.17 18.07
N ARG A 81 -1.68 -8.07 17.02
CA ARG A 81 -0.24 -8.35 17.09
C ARG A 81 0.55 -7.25 17.80
N GLY A 82 0.02 -6.03 17.86
CA GLY A 82 0.66 -4.90 18.52
C GLY A 82 2.08 -4.64 17.99
N ASP A 83 3.08 -4.68 18.85
CA ASP A 83 4.48 -4.43 18.48
C ASP A 83 5.07 -5.47 17.52
N ARG A 84 4.41 -6.60 17.36
CA ARG A 84 4.80 -7.65 16.41
C ARG A 84 4.09 -7.51 15.08
N SER A 85 3.31 -6.45 14.90
CA SER A 85 2.67 -6.17 13.63
C SER A 85 3.71 -6.00 12.52
N ILE A 86 3.38 -6.50 11.33
CA ILE A 86 4.20 -6.29 10.13
C ILE A 86 4.42 -4.81 9.87
N PHE A 87 3.44 -3.97 10.19
CA PHE A 87 3.53 -2.52 10.00
C PHE A 87 4.64 -1.92 10.85
N MET A 88 4.69 -2.29 12.12
CA MET A 88 5.72 -1.78 13.04
C MET A 88 7.10 -2.28 12.67
N LEU A 89 7.23 -3.56 12.41
CA LEU A 89 8.51 -4.18 12.10
C LEU A 89 9.10 -3.62 10.80
N ALA A 90 8.28 -3.51 9.76
CA ALA A 90 8.72 -3.00 8.48
C ALA A 90 9.05 -1.51 8.54
N ARG A 91 8.25 -0.71 9.26
CA ARG A 91 8.48 0.73 9.39
C ARG A 91 9.76 1.05 10.16
N ARG A 92 10.15 0.21 11.11
CA ARG A 92 11.45 0.35 11.80
C ARG A 92 12.62 0.15 10.84
N GLN A 93 12.49 -0.82 9.94
CA GLN A 93 13.52 -1.11 8.94
C GLN A 93 13.56 -0.03 7.85
N TRP A 94 12.39 0.42 7.42
CA TRP A 94 12.26 1.41 6.34
C TRP A 94 11.33 2.55 6.79
N PRO A 95 11.88 3.64 7.37
CA PRO A 95 11.07 4.74 7.92
C PRO A 95 10.19 5.46 6.89
N SER A 96 10.54 5.42 5.61
CA SER A 96 9.76 6.05 4.54
C SER A 96 8.77 5.10 3.86
N LEU A 97 8.52 3.92 4.43
CA LEU A 97 7.65 2.92 3.84
C LEU A 97 6.18 3.24 4.09
N TYR A 98 5.38 3.09 3.04
CA TYR A 98 3.92 3.14 3.11
C TYR A 98 3.34 1.80 2.69
N PHE A 99 2.36 1.33 3.43
CA PHE A 99 1.56 0.17 3.03
C PHE A 99 0.32 0.66 2.32
N VAL A 100 0.14 0.23 1.07
CA VAL A 100 -1.06 0.51 0.29
C VAL A 100 -1.87 -0.78 0.20
N LEU A 101 -3.07 -0.74 0.74
CA LEU A 101 -3.97 -1.88 0.76
C LEU A 101 -4.97 -1.74 -0.38
N VAL A 102 -5.16 -2.81 -1.13
CA VAL A 102 -6.06 -2.84 -2.28
C VAL A 102 -7.15 -3.87 -2.03
N THR A 103 -8.39 -3.47 -2.28
CA THR A 103 -9.54 -4.37 -2.18
C THR A 103 -10.58 -4.02 -3.25
N GLU A 104 -11.24 -5.02 -3.81
CA GLU A 104 -12.36 -4.81 -4.74
C GLU A 104 -13.69 -4.55 -4.00
N ARG A 105 -13.71 -4.79 -2.69
CA ARG A 105 -14.93 -4.63 -1.86
C ARG A 105 -14.64 -3.75 -0.65
N PRO A 106 -14.39 -2.45 -0.87
CA PRO A 106 -14.20 -1.56 0.27
C PRO A 106 -15.50 -1.36 1.03
N ASP A 107 -15.39 -0.97 2.29
CA ASP A 107 -16.55 -0.57 3.07
C ASP A 107 -17.25 0.62 2.39
N PRO A 108 -18.57 0.82 2.61
CA PRO A 108 -19.29 1.95 2.03
C PRO A 108 -18.60 3.28 2.30
N GLY A 109 -18.42 4.08 1.24
CA GLY A 109 -17.75 5.38 1.34
C GLY A 109 -16.24 5.35 1.38
N ARG A 110 -15.62 4.16 1.31
CA ARG A 110 -14.17 4.02 1.30
C ARG A 110 -13.65 3.65 -0.08
N SER A 111 -12.40 4.01 -0.33
CA SER A 111 -11.72 3.70 -1.58
C SER A 111 -11.26 2.25 -1.65
N CYS A 112 -11.12 1.74 -2.87
CA CYS A 112 -10.44 0.46 -3.14
C CYS A 112 -8.94 0.52 -2.81
N PHE A 113 -8.36 1.71 -2.72
CA PHE A 113 -6.95 1.95 -2.42
C PHE A 113 -6.84 2.72 -1.12
N GLN A 114 -6.24 2.10 -0.10
CA GLN A 114 -6.13 2.69 1.22
C GLN A 114 -4.70 2.60 1.71
N ALA A 115 -4.28 3.57 2.51
CA ALA A 115 -2.95 3.56 3.10
C ALA A 115 -3.05 3.42 4.62
N VAL A 116 -2.12 2.67 5.21
CA VAL A 116 -2.01 2.55 6.67
C VAL A 116 -1.42 3.83 7.24
N VAL A 117 -2.02 4.34 8.31
CA VAL A 117 -1.59 5.59 8.95
C VAL A 117 -0.57 5.28 10.03
N PHE A 118 0.58 5.97 9.97
CA PHE A 118 1.67 5.86 10.95
C PHE A 118 1.88 7.12 11.78
N GLU A 119 1.46 8.29 11.27
CA GLU A 119 1.81 9.60 11.84
C GLU A 119 1.33 9.81 13.26
N THR A 120 0.23 9.16 13.64
CA THR A 120 -0.38 9.29 14.96
C THR A 120 -0.13 8.09 15.85
N LEU A 121 0.73 7.15 15.43
CA LEU A 121 0.99 5.94 16.19
C LEU A 121 1.83 6.24 17.43
N ARG A 122 1.14 6.45 18.51
CA ARG A 122 1.72 6.42 19.85
C ARG A 122 1.54 5.01 20.39
N SER A 123 2.33 4.67 21.39
CA SER A 123 2.23 3.37 22.04
C SER A 123 0.78 3.11 22.47
N GLY A 124 0.20 2.02 21.98
CA GLY A 124 -1.14 1.59 22.33
C GLY A 124 -2.26 2.07 21.41
N GLU A 125 -1.97 2.95 20.42
CA GLU A 125 -2.99 3.35 19.46
C GLU A 125 -3.18 2.26 18.39
N PRO A 126 -4.43 1.98 17.98
CA PRO A 126 -4.69 1.00 16.94
C PRO A 126 -4.31 1.53 15.56
N PHE A 127 -3.88 0.63 14.68
CA PHE A 127 -3.68 0.94 13.27
C PHE A 127 -5.04 1.26 12.62
N ARG A 128 -5.03 2.17 11.68
CA ARG A 128 -6.17 2.51 10.86
C ARG A 128 -5.71 2.86 9.45
N THR A 129 -6.65 2.94 8.54
CA THR A 129 -6.36 3.33 7.15
C THR A 129 -7.08 4.63 6.81
N VAL A 130 -6.50 5.32 5.83
CA VAL A 130 -7.17 6.43 5.14
C VAL A 130 -7.20 6.08 3.65
N ASP A 131 -8.11 6.70 2.92
CA ASP A 131 -8.12 6.56 1.46
C ASP A 131 -6.82 7.13 0.89
N LEU A 132 -6.32 6.54 -0.18
CA LEU A 132 -5.02 6.92 -0.73
C LEU A 132 -4.97 8.41 -1.13
N THR A 133 -6.09 8.99 -1.54
CA THR A 133 -6.20 10.41 -1.85
C THR A 133 -6.00 11.32 -0.63
N GLU A 134 -6.18 10.78 0.57
CA GLU A 134 -6.03 11.55 1.82
C GLU A 134 -4.58 11.60 2.30
N VAL A 135 -3.68 10.85 1.67
CA VAL A 135 -2.24 10.93 1.98
C VAL A 135 -1.67 12.16 1.29
N LYS A 136 -1.55 13.24 2.02
CA LYS A 136 -1.17 14.56 1.47
C LYS A 136 0.21 14.54 0.82
N GLU A 137 1.14 13.79 1.38
CA GLU A 137 2.51 13.69 0.89
C GLU A 137 2.59 13.19 -0.55
N PHE A 138 1.63 12.34 -0.95
CA PHE A 138 1.61 11.78 -2.30
C PHE A 138 1.05 12.74 -3.33
N SER A 139 0.19 13.67 -2.95
CA SER A 139 -0.47 14.63 -3.86
C SER A 139 -1.15 13.94 -5.03
N LEU A 140 -1.87 12.86 -4.76
CA LEU A 140 -2.62 12.13 -5.78
C LEU A 140 -3.99 12.74 -6.00
N PHE A 141 -4.39 12.90 -7.28
CA PHE A 141 -5.69 13.46 -7.60
C PHE A 141 -6.79 12.41 -7.46
N PRO A 142 -7.98 12.78 -6.93
CA PRO A 142 -9.11 11.85 -6.81
C PRO A 142 -9.47 11.14 -8.12
N HIS A 143 -9.47 11.87 -9.23
CA HIS A 143 -9.78 11.31 -10.55
C HIS A 143 -8.85 10.16 -10.95
N ASN A 144 -7.56 10.28 -10.66
CA ASN A 144 -6.59 9.22 -10.91
C ASN A 144 -6.96 7.95 -10.15
N ILE A 145 -7.31 8.09 -8.87
CA ILE A 145 -7.70 6.96 -8.03
C ILE A 145 -9.02 6.36 -8.53
N GLU A 146 -10.01 7.17 -8.85
CA GLU A 146 -11.32 6.72 -9.33
C GLU A 146 -11.20 5.87 -10.60
N ASP A 147 -10.37 6.27 -11.55
CA ASP A 147 -10.13 5.50 -12.77
C ASP A 147 -9.56 4.11 -12.45
N HIS A 148 -8.65 4.05 -11.51
CA HIS A 148 -8.05 2.77 -11.10
C HIS A 148 -9.00 1.92 -10.27
N GLU A 149 -9.90 2.52 -9.51
CA GLU A 149 -10.96 1.79 -8.79
C GLU A 149 -11.88 1.07 -9.76
N GLU A 150 -12.23 1.72 -10.86
CA GLU A 150 -13.02 1.09 -11.90
C GLU A 150 -12.29 -0.11 -12.51
N LEU A 151 -10.98 0.01 -12.74
CA LEU A 151 -10.16 -1.09 -13.22
C LEU A 151 -10.12 -2.26 -12.23
N VAL A 152 -9.96 -1.99 -10.95
CA VAL A 152 -9.99 -3.03 -9.92
C VAL A 152 -11.29 -3.83 -10.01
N ARG A 153 -12.41 -3.13 -10.01
CA ARG A 153 -13.72 -3.80 -10.04
C ARG A 153 -13.89 -4.66 -11.29
N ARG A 154 -13.56 -4.13 -12.45
CA ARG A 154 -13.69 -4.84 -13.73
C ARG A 154 -12.77 -6.04 -13.84
N ILE A 155 -11.50 -5.86 -13.52
CA ILE A 155 -10.50 -6.93 -13.65
C ILE A 155 -10.81 -8.05 -12.65
N PHE A 156 -11.11 -7.68 -11.41
CA PHE A 156 -11.35 -8.69 -10.37
C PHE A 156 -12.66 -9.45 -10.59
N GLU A 157 -13.66 -8.81 -11.20
CA GLU A 157 -14.88 -9.47 -11.59
C GLU A 157 -14.62 -10.60 -12.62
N LEU A 158 -13.69 -10.37 -13.54
CA LEU A 158 -13.30 -11.39 -14.53
C LEU A 158 -12.57 -12.58 -13.90
N LEU A 159 -12.03 -12.42 -12.72
CA LEU A 159 -11.28 -13.47 -12.02
C LEU A 159 -12.15 -14.34 -11.11
N ILE A 160 -13.43 -14.03 -11.02
CA ILE A 160 -14.40 -14.85 -10.27
C ILE A 160 -14.73 -16.06 -11.13
N ALA A 161 -14.39 -17.21 -10.64
CA ALA A 161 -14.70 -18.45 -11.34
C ALA A 161 -16.14 -18.88 -11.06
#